data_a3a1c39e4fd37019a5799c9e7c1c33c5
#
_entry.id   a3a1c39e4fd37019a5799c9e7c1c33c5
#
_cell.length_a   1.000
_cell.length_b   1.000
_cell.length_c   1.000
_cell.angle_alpha   90.00
_cell.angle_beta   90.00
_cell.angle_gamma   90.00
#
_symmetry.space_group_name_H-M   'P 1'
#
loop_
_entity.id
_entity.type
_entity.pdbx_description
1 polymer ?
#
loop_
_entity_poly.entity_id
_entity_poly.type
_entity_poly.pdbx_seq_one_letter_code
_entity_poly.pdbx_strand_id
1 'polypeptide(L)'
;MKKMKRLLALFLSLAMVFALAACSDPSAQNTQQSQGGEDSQPPASSAGEETPSGEAGTYLVGICQQMTHDALDAATQGFKDALTDIFGEGVVEYTEGNASGDFVNCGTIVDGFISEGVDLILANATYPLQAARSATADIPILGTSVTDYATALELDDWTGTVGGNISGTSDLAPLDQQAAMIQELFPDAQTVGLLYCSAEPNSAYQVTTIQGYLEEMGYTCASYAFNDANDLPSVAQSACDGSDVIYIPTDNTAAANTEVIANVVIPAGVPVVAGESGICSGCGVATLSISYYDLGYTTGEMAAQILKGEADISTMAVEYAPEATKMYNAANCQALGITPPEGYEAIG
;
A
#
# COMPACT_ATOMS: atom_id res chain seq x y z
N MET A 1 47.70 13.19 -19.59
CA MET A 1 48.53 12.61 -20.69
C MET A 1 48.31 11.10 -20.74
N LYS A 2 48.05 10.62 -21.96
CA LYS A 2 47.97 9.22 -22.47
C LYS A 2 46.64 8.48 -22.18
N LYS A 3 45.65 8.51 -23.09
CA LYS A 3 45.40 7.66 -24.31
C LYS A 3 44.84 6.30 -23.93
N MET A 4 43.50 6.07 -24.01
CA MET A 4 42.76 5.64 -25.22
C MET A 4 43.28 4.31 -25.81
N LYS A 5 42.45 3.23 -25.70
CA LYS A 5 42.29 2.25 -26.78
C LYS A 5 40.89 1.64 -26.78
N ARG A 6 40.19 1.91 -27.88
CA ARG A 6 39.00 1.20 -28.36
C ARG A 6 39.42 -0.17 -28.86
N LEU A 7 38.59 -1.22 -28.67
CA LEU A 7 38.58 -2.32 -29.61
C LEU A 7 37.12 -2.71 -29.89
N LEU A 8 36.81 -2.58 -31.15
CA LEU A 8 35.63 -2.97 -31.89
C LEU A 8 35.83 -4.43 -32.32
N ALA A 9 34.83 -5.29 -32.17
CA ALA A 9 34.75 -6.56 -32.90
C ALA A 9 33.32 -6.81 -33.34
N LEU A 10 33.12 -6.66 -34.65
CA LEU A 10 32.00 -7.12 -35.49
C LEU A 10 32.12 -8.61 -35.75
N PHE A 11 31.03 -9.20 -36.19
CA PHE A 11 30.81 -10.46 -36.95
C PHE A 11 29.79 -11.35 -36.21
N LEU A 12 28.79 -11.99 -36.81
CA LEU A 12 28.37 -12.20 -38.20
C LEU A 12 26.92 -12.70 -38.17
N SER A 13 26.12 -12.24 -39.09
CA SER A 13 24.79 -12.71 -39.47
C SER A 13 24.83 -14.15 -40.02
N LEU A 14 23.82 -14.98 -39.69
CA LEU A 14 23.46 -16.11 -40.55
C LEU A 14 21.94 -16.26 -40.60
N ALA A 15 21.40 -15.89 -41.73
CA ALA A 15 20.04 -16.17 -42.15
C ALA A 15 19.95 -17.60 -42.68
N MET A 16 18.92 -18.36 -42.34
CA MET A 16 18.50 -19.52 -43.09
C MET A 16 17.01 -19.47 -43.35
N VAL A 17 16.72 -19.17 -44.60
CA VAL A 17 15.44 -19.36 -45.27
C VAL A 17 15.35 -20.83 -45.69
N PHE A 18 14.23 -21.49 -45.38
CA PHE A 18 13.74 -22.61 -46.23
C PHE A 18 12.24 -22.55 -46.41
N ALA A 19 11.88 -22.70 -47.66
CA ALA A 19 10.62 -22.45 -48.30
C ALA A 19 9.72 -23.68 -48.38
N LEU A 20 8.42 -23.41 -48.42
CA LEU A 20 7.35 -24.00 -49.26
C LEU A 20 7.29 -25.50 -49.52
N ALA A 21 6.15 -26.11 -49.18
CA ALA A 21 5.39 -26.94 -50.14
C ALA A 21 3.90 -26.94 -49.80
N ALA A 22 3.13 -26.51 -50.79
CA ALA A 22 1.69 -26.60 -50.91
C ALA A 22 1.27 -27.92 -51.53
N CYS A 23 0.01 -28.37 -51.27
CA CYS A 23 -0.87 -29.15 -52.18
C CYS A 23 -2.15 -29.44 -51.39
N SER A 24 -3.26 -28.90 -51.77
CA SER A 24 -4.26 -29.16 -52.82
C SER A 24 -5.53 -29.79 -52.24
N ASP A 25 -6.62 -29.08 -52.43
CA ASP A 25 -8.03 -29.49 -52.53
C ASP A 25 -8.22 -30.54 -53.67
N PRO A 26 -9.36 -31.24 -53.87
CA PRO A 26 -10.72 -30.65 -53.94
C PRO A 26 -11.95 -31.54 -53.63
N SER A 27 -13.12 -30.85 -53.51
CA SER A 27 -14.48 -31.19 -54.02
C SER A 27 -15.24 -32.39 -53.43
N ALA A 28 -16.50 -32.22 -53.09
CA ALA A 28 -17.66 -32.11 -54.00
C ALA A 28 -18.97 -31.79 -53.26
N GLN A 29 -19.68 -30.87 -53.85
CA GLN A 29 -21.11 -30.62 -53.90
C GLN A 29 -22.06 -31.81 -53.63
N ASN A 30 -23.18 -31.57 -52.95
CA ASN A 30 -24.47 -31.78 -53.61
C ASN A 30 -25.62 -30.93 -52.98
N THR A 31 -26.33 -30.30 -53.85
CA THR A 31 -27.57 -29.57 -53.79
C THR A 31 -28.76 -30.50 -53.53
N GLN A 32 -29.79 -30.05 -52.77
CA GLN A 32 -31.17 -30.03 -53.29
C GLN A 32 -32.16 -29.25 -52.43
N GLN A 33 -32.89 -28.47 -53.12
CA GLN A 33 -34.00 -27.58 -52.85
C GLN A 33 -35.32 -28.35 -52.57
N SER A 34 -36.20 -27.83 -51.73
CA SER A 34 -37.60 -27.59 -52.13
C SER A 34 -38.40 -26.90 -51.00
N GLN A 35 -39.01 -26.00 -51.38
CA GLN A 35 -40.15 -25.08 -51.24
C GLN A 35 -41.36 -25.54 -50.42
N GLY A 36 -42.05 -24.54 -49.89
CA GLY A 36 -43.49 -24.42 -49.59
C GLY A 36 -43.73 -24.27 -48.08
N GLY A 37 -44.35 -23.26 -47.52
CA GLY A 37 -45.35 -22.33 -47.95
C GLY A 37 -46.23 -21.99 -46.74
N GLU A 38 -46.60 -20.71 -46.62
CA GLU A 38 -47.80 -20.15 -45.95
C GLU A 38 -47.86 -20.05 -44.41
N ASP A 39 -47.71 -18.81 -43.98
CA ASP A 39 -48.74 -17.86 -43.46
C ASP A 39 -49.47 -18.25 -42.17
N SER A 40 -49.20 -17.51 -41.09
CA SER A 40 -50.19 -16.96 -40.18
C SER A 40 -49.57 -16.06 -39.13
N GLN A 41 -49.95 -14.83 -39.09
CA GLN A 41 -49.63 -13.77 -38.14
C GLN A 41 -50.57 -13.89 -36.91
N PRO A 42 -50.39 -13.08 -35.85
CA PRO A 42 -49.99 -13.41 -34.46
C PRO A 42 -51.16 -13.38 -33.46
N PRO A 43 -50.85 -13.57 -32.19
CA PRO A 43 -51.36 -12.61 -31.24
C PRO A 43 -50.30 -11.98 -30.37
N ALA A 44 -50.46 -10.70 -30.19
CA ALA A 44 -49.80 -9.84 -29.27
C ALA A 44 -50.08 -10.22 -27.82
N SER A 45 -49.14 -9.78 -26.99
CA SER A 45 -49.33 -9.43 -25.59
C SER A 45 -48.56 -10.27 -24.59
N SER A 46 -47.52 -9.76 -24.04
CA SER A 46 -47.50 -9.08 -22.74
C SER A 46 -46.07 -8.62 -22.48
N ALA A 47 -45.94 -7.35 -22.24
CA ALA A 47 -44.75 -6.77 -21.65
C ALA A 47 -44.63 -7.37 -20.25
N GLY A 48 -43.70 -8.33 -20.11
CA GLY A 48 -43.10 -8.69 -18.85
C GLY A 48 -41.89 -7.78 -18.72
N GLU A 49 -41.86 -6.93 -17.73
CA GLU A 49 -40.66 -6.31 -17.24
C GLU A 49 -39.69 -7.45 -16.91
N GLU A 50 -38.75 -7.71 -17.80
CA GLU A 50 -37.54 -8.43 -17.47
C GLU A 50 -36.68 -7.49 -16.64
N THR A 51 -36.81 -7.59 -15.35
CA THR A 51 -35.70 -7.24 -14.43
C THR A 51 -34.49 -8.01 -14.93
N PRO A 52 -33.38 -7.35 -15.25
CA PRO A 52 -32.13 -8.06 -15.50
C PRO A 52 -31.67 -8.68 -14.18
N SER A 53 -32.05 -9.94 -13.95
CA SER A 53 -31.29 -10.80 -13.07
C SER A 53 -30.01 -11.18 -13.83
N GLY A 54 -29.05 -10.24 -13.90
CA GLY A 54 -27.66 -10.60 -14.13
C GLY A 54 -27.27 -11.54 -13.00
N GLU A 55 -26.85 -12.74 -13.32
CA GLU A 55 -26.06 -13.53 -12.40
C GLU A 55 -24.91 -12.59 -11.97
N ALA A 56 -24.87 -12.26 -10.70
CA ALA A 56 -23.76 -11.49 -10.15
C ALA A 56 -22.52 -12.37 -10.35
N GLY A 57 -21.70 -11.99 -11.33
CA GLY A 57 -20.40 -12.64 -11.52
C GLY A 57 -19.61 -12.51 -10.24
N THR A 58 -18.81 -13.50 -9.90
CA THR A 58 -17.82 -13.40 -8.83
C THR A 58 -16.66 -12.54 -9.34
N TYR A 59 -16.21 -11.60 -8.51
CA TYR A 59 -14.98 -10.84 -8.76
C TYR A 59 -13.81 -11.54 -8.12
N LEU A 60 -12.65 -11.52 -8.76
CA LEU A 60 -11.39 -12.01 -8.19
C LEU A 60 -10.46 -10.83 -7.91
N VAL A 61 -10.11 -10.62 -6.65
CA VAL A 61 -9.24 -9.53 -6.21
C VAL A 61 -7.91 -10.06 -5.70
N GLY A 62 -6.81 -9.55 -6.25
CA GLY A 62 -5.46 -9.83 -5.77
C GLY A 62 -5.08 -8.89 -4.63
N ILE A 63 -4.60 -9.43 -3.50
CA ILE A 63 -4.12 -8.63 -2.36
C ILE A 63 -2.63 -8.90 -2.17
N CYS A 64 -1.80 -7.90 -2.47
CA CYS A 64 -0.38 -7.93 -2.15
C CYS A 64 -0.12 -7.08 -0.91
N GLN A 65 0.23 -7.71 0.21
CA GLN A 65 0.59 -7.06 1.45
C GLN A 65 2.09 -7.08 1.65
N GLN A 66 2.71 -5.96 2.03
CA GLN A 66 4.17 -5.86 2.16
C GLN A 66 4.71 -6.79 3.23
N MET A 67 4.11 -6.79 4.42
CA MET A 67 4.47 -7.68 5.53
C MET A 67 3.33 -7.78 6.55
N THR A 68 3.52 -8.57 7.59
CA THR A 68 2.54 -8.75 8.66
C THR A 68 2.85 -7.79 9.81
N HIS A 69 1.94 -6.89 10.12
CA HIS A 69 1.85 -6.12 11.35
C HIS A 69 0.46 -5.47 11.45
N ASP A 70 0.08 -5.01 12.65
CA ASP A 70 -1.28 -4.62 13.00
C ASP A 70 -1.93 -3.62 12.03
N ALA A 71 -1.18 -2.61 11.56
CA ALA A 71 -1.71 -1.59 10.67
C ALA A 71 -2.08 -2.15 9.29
N LEU A 72 -1.17 -2.92 8.64
CA LEU A 72 -1.45 -3.51 7.32
C LEU A 72 -2.53 -4.60 7.40
N ASP A 73 -2.54 -5.39 8.49
CA ASP A 73 -3.55 -6.41 8.69
C ASP A 73 -4.94 -5.77 8.88
N ALA A 74 -5.03 -4.66 9.63
CA ALA A 74 -6.25 -3.90 9.80
C ALA A 74 -6.75 -3.28 8.49
N ALA A 75 -5.86 -2.71 7.65
CA ALA A 75 -6.21 -2.17 6.35
C ALA A 75 -6.73 -3.25 5.39
N THR A 76 -6.07 -4.41 5.35
CA THR A 76 -6.54 -5.56 4.57
C THR A 76 -7.92 -6.03 5.03
N GLN A 77 -8.15 -6.09 6.35
CA GLN A 77 -9.44 -6.50 6.90
C GLN A 77 -10.55 -5.49 6.55
N GLY A 78 -10.30 -4.19 6.76
CA GLY A 78 -11.27 -3.14 6.41
C GLY A 78 -11.65 -3.17 4.93
N PHE A 79 -10.68 -3.39 4.04
CA PHE A 79 -10.93 -3.53 2.61
C PHE A 79 -11.88 -4.71 2.28
N LYS A 80 -11.64 -5.87 2.88
CA LYS A 80 -12.47 -7.06 2.68
C LYS A 80 -13.87 -6.88 3.25
N ASP A 81 -13.97 -6.26 4.43
CA ASP A 81 -15.26 -6.01 5.08
C ASP A 81 -16.12 -5.06 4.24
N ALA A 82 -15.55 -3.98 3.70
CA ALA A 82 -16.26 -3.08 2.80
C ALA A 82 -16.81 -3.79 1.56
N LEU A 83 -16.01 -4.63 0.92
CA LEU A 83 -16.47 -5.40 -0.24
C LEU A 83 -17.55 -6.42 0.12
N THR A 84 -17.44 -7.03 1.29
CA THR A 84 -18.45 -7.97 1.81
C THR A 84 -19.76 -7.24 2.13
N ASP A 85 -19.69 -6.07 2.78
CA ASP A 85 -20.88 -5.26 3.10
C ASP A 85 -21.60 -4.75 1.85
N ILE A 86 -20.84 -4.43 0.79
CA ILE A 86 -21.40 -3.85 -0.45
C ILE A 86 -21.93 -4.92 -1.40
N PHE A 87 -21.25 -6.04 -1.54
CA PHE A 87 -21.60 -7.08 -2.52
C PHE A 87 -22.30 -8.29 -1.89
N GLY A 88 -22.11 -8.53 -0.61
CA GLY A 88 -22.52 -9.74 0.08
C GLY A 88 -21.43 -10.81 0.10
N GLU A 89 -21.57 -11.77 1.02
CA GLU A 89 -20.63 -12.88 1.18
C GLU A 89 -20.50 -13.72 -0.10
N GLY A 90 -19.28 -14.09 -0.48
CA GLY A 90 -18.98 -15.01 -1.57
C GLY A 90 -19.10 -14.41 -2.98
N VAL A 91 -19.36 -13.11 -3.12
CA VAL A 91 -19.36 -12.42 -4.42
C VAL A 91 -17.96 -11.98 -4.82
N VAL A 92 -17.09 -11.68 -3.85
CA VAL A 92 -15.69 -11.37 -4.09
C VAL A 92 -14.82 -12.50 -3.55
N GLU A 93 -13.99 -13.04 -4.41
CA GLU A 93 -12.95 -14.02 -4.08
C GLU A 93 -11.61 -13.33 -4.01
N TYR A 94 -10.70 -13.82 -3.16
CA TYR A 94 -9.40 -13.21 -2.94
C TYR A 94 -8.27 -14.19 -3.24
N THR A 95 -7.24 -13.71 -3.96
CA THR A 95 -5.92 -14.33 -4.00
C THR A 95 -4.94 -13.43 -3.27
N GLU A 96 -4.22 -13.97 -2.28
CA GLU A 96 -3.47 -13.16 -1.32
C GLU A 96 -2.01 -13.58 -1.28
N GLY A 97 -1.13 -12.59 -1.19
CA GLY A 97 0.29 -12.80 -0.98
C GLY A 97 0.88 -11.82 0.01
N ASN A 98 1.74 -12.33 0.90
CA ASN A 98 2.53 -11.52 1.82
C ASN A 98 3.98 -11.55 1.39
N ALA A 99 4.56 -10.38 1.12
CA ALA A 99 5.91 -10.27 0.58
C ALA A 99 7.01 -10.40 1.65
N SER A 100 6.64 -10.41 2.94
CA SER A 100 7.59 -10.51 4.06
C SER A 100 8.69 -9.44 4.05
N GLY A 101 8.35 -8.24 3.60
CA GLY A 101 9.24 -7.09 3.50
C GLY A 101 10.20 -7.09 2.29
N ASP A 102 10.08 -8.05 1.38
CA ASP A 102 10.95 -8.15 0.20
C ASP A 102 10.25 -7.63 -1.06
N PHE A 103 10.83 -6.57 -1.66
CA PHE A 103 10.32 -5.97 -2.89
C PHE A 103 10.24 -6.97 -4.07
N VAL A 104 11.19 -7.91 -4.18
CA VAL A 104 11.19 -8.92 -5.26
C VAL A 104 10.00 -9.87 -5.09
N ASN A 105 9.65 -10.21 -3.85
CA ASN A 105 8.48 -11.03 -3.58
C ASN A 105 7.20 -10.32 -3.97
N CYS A 106 7.09 -8.98 -3.78
CA CYS A 106 5.94 -8.21 -4.27
C CYS A 106 5.73 -8.39 -5.77
N GLY A 107 6.82 -8.29 -6.57
CA GLY A 107 6.76 -8.53 -8.01
C GLY A 107 6.28 -9.94 -8.36
N THR A 108 6.80 -10.96 -7.67
CA THR A 108 6.40 -12.36 -7.90
C THR A 108 4.91 -12.60 -7.58
N ILE A 109 4.42 -12.00 -6.48
CA ILE A 109 3.01 -12.09 -6.08
C ILE A 109 2.11 -11.43 -7.13
N VAL A 110 2.45 -10.23 -7.57
CA VAL A 110 1.68 -9.48 -8.59
C VAL A 110 1.68 -10.20 -9.93
N ASP A 111 2.80 -10.78 -10.35
CA ASP A 111 2.86 -11.60 -11.59
C ASP A 111 1.92 -12.82 -11.49
N GLY A 112 1.77 -13.38 -10.30
CA GLY A 112 0.78 -14.43 -10.01
C GLY A 112 -0.64 -13.93 -10.26
N PHE A 113 -1.01 -12.78 -9.72
CA PHE A 113 -2.34 -12.17 -9.90
C PHE A 113 -2.68 -11.90 -11.37
N ILE A 114 -1.70 -11.36 -12.12
CA ILE A 114 -1.87 -11.12 -13.57
C ILE A 114 -2.13 -12.46 -14.31
N SER A 115 -1.41 -13.52 -13.92
CA SER A 115 -1.57 -14.84 -14.52
C SER A 115 -2.91 -15.51 -14.18
N GLU A 116 -3.46 -15.21 -13.01
CA GLU A 116 -4.78 -15.66 -12.54
C GLU A 116 -5.92 -14.83 -13.17
N GLY A 117 -5.61 -13.64 -13.69
CA GLY A 117 -6.57 -12.75 -14.33
C GLY A 117 -7.49 -12.06 -13.33
N VAL A 118 -6.90 -11.49 -12.25
CA VAL A 118 -7.68 -10.74 -11.24
C VAL A 118 -8.34 -9.51 -11.85
N ASP A 119 -9.50 -9.13 -11.32
CA ASP A 119 -10.26 -7.95 -11.76
C ASP A 119 -9.71 -6.64 -11.17
N LEU A 120 -9.03 -6.73 -10.03
CA LEU A 120 -8.45 -5.59 -9.31
C LEU A 120 -7.29 -6.07 -8.41
N ILE A 121 -6.29 -5.20 -8.22
CA ILE A 121 -5.19 -5.43 -7.28
C ILE A 121 -5.28 -4.43 -6.13
N LEU A 122 -5.33 -4.94 -4.90
CA LEU A 122 -5.03 -4.16 -3.69
C LEU A 122 -3.52 -4.25 -3.42
N ALA A 123 -2.85 -3.11 -3.44
CA ALA A 123 -1.45 -2.95 -3.09
C ALA A 123 -1.35 -2.32 -1.70
N ASN A 124 -1.12 -3.15 -0.67
CA ASN A 124 -1.07 -2.70 0.71
C ASN A 124 0.37 -2.39 1.12
N ALA A 125 0.70 -1.12 1.14
CA ALA A 125 1.95 -0.41 1.35
C ALA A 125 2.72 -0.04 0.07
N THR A 126 3.83 0.70 0.24
CA THR A 126 4.60 1.32 -0.86
C THR A 126 5.20 0.30 -1.83
N TYR A 127 5.85 -0.76 -1.34
CA TYR A 127 6.50 -1.75 -2.21
C TYR A 127 5.50 -2.52 -3.08
N PRO A 128 4.37 -3.02 -2.56
CA PRO A 128 3.31 -3.60 -3.38
C PRO A 128 2.80 -2.66 -4.47
N LEU A 129 2.61 -1.36 -4.15
CA LEU A 129 2.16 -0.36 -5.14
C LEU A 129 3.17 -0.18 -6.27
N GLN A 130 4.46 -0.05 -5.94
CA GLN A 130 5.54 0.06 -6.92
C GLN A 130 5.64 -1.18 -7.81
N ALA A 131 5.54 -2.36 -7.21
CA ALA A 131 5.57 -3.64 -7.94
C ALA A 131 4.37 -3.77 -8.89
N ALA A 132 3.15 -3.48 -8.42
CA ALA A 132 1.94 -3.55 -9.23
C ALA A 132 1.99 -2.55 -10.40
N ARG A 133 2.39 -1.28 -10.16
CA ARG A 133 2.60 -0.29 -11.23
C ARG A 133 3.56 -0.78 -12.30
N SER A 134 4.63 -1.44 -11.89
CA SER A 134 5.66 -1.93 -12.81
C SER A 134 5.21 -3.11 -13.64
N ALA A 135 4.27 -3.91 -13.13
CA ALA A 135 3.85 -5.18 -13.72
C ALA A 135 2.66 -5.05 -14.68
N THR A 136 1.73 -4.11 -14.44
CA THR A 136 0.54 -3.96 -15.28
C THR A 136 0.11 -2.50 -15.46
N ALA A 137 -0.40 -2.20 -16.65
CA ALA A 137 -1.07 -0.94 -16.96
C ALA A 137 -2.57 -1.13 -17.25
N ASP A 138 -3.06 -2.36 -17.21
CA ASP A 138 -4.42 -2.73 -17.62
C ASP A 138 -5.33 -3.05 -16.43
N ILE A 139 -4.81 -3.79 -15.43
CA ILE A 139 -5.58 -4.17 -14.23
C ILE A 139 -5.64 -2.95 -13.28
N PRO A 140 -6.83 -2.57 -12.77
CA PRO A 140 -6.96 -1.53 -11.76
C PRO A 140 -6.14 -1.84 -10.51
N ILE A 141 -5.40 -0.85 -10.00
CA ILE A 141 -4.57 -0.95 -8.81
C ILE A 141 -5.04 0.08 -7.79
N LEU A 142 -5.47 -0.36 -6.63
CA LEU A 142 -5.72 0.50 -5.49
C LEU A 142 -4.62 0.32 -4.45
N GLY A 143 -3.91 1.42 -4.15
CA GLY A 143 -3.01 1.46 -3.01
C GLY A 143 -3.78 1.70 -1.71
N THR A 144 -3.33 1.10 -0.62
CA THR A 144 -3.72 1.47 0.74
C THR A 144 -2.48 1.47 1.62
N SER A 145 -2.49 2.17 2.74
CA SER A 145 -1.30 2.31 3.60
C SER A 145 -0.07 2.83 2.83
N VAL A 146 -0.30 3.74 1.91
CA VAL A 146 0.74 4.41 1.11
C VAL A 146 0.84 5.86 1.58
N THR A 147 1.98 6.23 2.13
CA THR A 147 2.15 7.54 2.76
C THR A 147 2.08 8.70 1.75
N ASP A 148 2.88 8.63 0.70
CA ASP A 148 2.95 9.68 -0.32
C ASP A 148 3.09 9.08 -1.72
N TYR A 149 2.04 9.22 -2.52
CA TYR A 149 1.99 8.66 -3.88
C TYR A 149 2.98 9.32 -4.82
N ALA A 150 3.27 10.62 -4.64
CA ALA A 150 4.24 11.31 -5.47
C ALA A 150 5.64 10.73 -5.28
N THR A 151 6.05 10.52 -4.03
CA THR A 151 7.32 9.87 -3.69
C THR A 151 7.34 8.40 -4.10
N ALA A 152 6.27 7.64 -3.77
CA ALA A 152 6.19 6.22 -4.08
C ALA A 152 6.29 5.91 -5.58
N LEU A 153 5.72 6.77 -6.41
CA LEU A 153 5.60 6.58 -7.84
C LEU A 153 6.47 7.56 -8.66
N GLU A 154 7.34 8.33 -8.01
CA GLU A 154 8.23 9.31 -8.66
C GLU A 154 7.48 10.25 -9.62
N LEU A 155 6.43 10.91 -9.12
CA LEU A 155 5.58 11.81 -9.89
C LEU A 155 6.06 13.26 -9.73
N ASP A 156 6.44 13.91 -10.82
CA ASP A 156 6.92 15.30 -10.81
C ASP A 156 5.80 16.31 -10.51
N ASP A 157 4.60 16.08 -11.04
CA ASP A 157 3.44 16.98 -10.92
C ASP A 157 2.30 16.31 -10.14
N TRP A 158 2.33 16.40 -8.80
CA TRP A 158 1.28 15.85 -7.96
C TRP A 158 0.03 16.74 -7.92
N THR A 159 -1.11 16.19 -8.30
CA THR A 159 -2.40 16.89 -8.35
C THR A 159 -3.48 16.28 -7.46
N GLY A 160 -3.13 15.27 -6.66
CA GLY A 160 -4.08 14.48 -5.87
C GLY A 160 -4.65 13.28 -6.64
N THR A 161 -4.27 13.08 -7.90
CA THR A 161 -4.69 11.96 -8.75
C THR A 161 -3.48 11.36 -9.42
N VAL A 162 -3.34 10.04 -9.37
CA VAL A 162 -2.23 9.32 -10.05
C VAL A 162 -2.50 9.23 -11.55
N GLY A 163 -3.74 8.87 -11.91
CA GLY A 163 -4.13 8.63 -13.30
C GLY A 163 -3.79 7.22 -13.78
N GLY A 164 -4.11 6.94 -15.06
CA GLY A 164 -3.93 5.61 -15.62
C GLY A 164 -4.80 4.57 -14.91
N ASN A 165 -4.19 3.49 -14.46
CA ASN A 165 -4.88 2.40 -13.77
C ASN A 165 -4.66 2.40 -12.24
N ILE A 166 -4.27 3.53 -11.64
CA ILE A 166 -3.88 3.61 -10.22
C ILE A 166 -4.65 4.70 -9.48
N SER A 167 -5.15 4.37 -8.29
CA SER A 167 -5.65 5.28 -7.27
C SER A 167 -5.48 4.64 -5.90
N GLY A 168 -6.19 5.11 -4.88
CA GLY A 168 -6.22 4.51 -3.54
C GLY A 168 -6.32 5.50 -2.41
N THR A 169 -5.82 5.11 -1.24
CA THR A 169 -5.85 5.90 -0.02
C THR A 169 -4.45 6.15 0.53
N SER A 170 -4.26 7.30 1.18
CA SER A 170 -3.00 7.69 1.83
C SER A 170 -3.12 7.60 3.35
N ASP A 171 -2.11 7.02 3.98
CA ASP A 171 -1.98 6.92 5.44
C ASP A 171 -1.19 8.10 6.07
N LEU A 172 -0.90 9.13 5.29
CA LEU A 172 -0.13 10.27 5.77
C LEU A 172 -0.87 10.99 6.89
N ALA A 173 -0.45 10.75 8.12
CA ALA A 173 -0.90 11.51 9.27
C ALA A 173 -0.31 12.93 9.26
N PRO A 174 -0.94 13.91 9.94
CA PRO A 174 -0.46 15.29 9.96
C PRO A 174 0.86 15.41 10.75
N LEU A 175 1.99 15.41 10.03
CA LEU A 175 3.35 15.40 10.59
C LEU A 175 3.68 16.65 11.40
N ASP A 176 3.11 17.80 11.06
CA ASP A 176 3.19 19.02 11.84
C ASP A 176 2.57 18.88 13.23
N GLN A 177 1.44 18.16 13.32
CA GLN A 177 0.78 17.87 14.59
C GLN A 177 1.51 16.78 15.38
N GLN A 178 2.16 15.82 14.72
CA GLN A 178 3.04 14.85 15.39
C GLN A 178 4.28 15.54 15.96
N ALA A 179 4.85 16.52 15.26
CA ALA A 179 5.93 17.34 15.79
C ALA A 179 5.46 18.18 17.01
N ALA A 180 4.26 18.78 16.91
CA ALA A 180 3.67 19.51 18.03
C ALA A 180 3.38 18.62 19.24
N MET A 181 3.01 17.34 19.01
CA MET A 181 2.84 16.35 20.08
C MET A 181 4.17 16.08 20.82
N ILE A 182 5.29 15.99 20.12
CA ILE A 182 6.61 15.84 20.75
C ILE A 182 6.88 17.05 21.66
N GLN A 183 6.59 18.26 21.21
CA GLN A 183 6.75 19.48 22.00
C GLN A 183 5.82 19.52 23.22
N GLU A 184 4.56 19.07 23.06
CA GLU A 184 3.59 18.98 24.15
C GLU A 184 4.05 18.03 25.26
N LEU A 185 4.56 16.83 24.87
CA LEU A 185 4.91 15.77 25.81
C LEU A 185 6.31 15.93 26.40
N PHE A 186 7.25 16.46 25.64
CA PHE A 186 8.67 16.54 25.98
C PHE A 186 9.24 17.95 25.77
N PRO A 187 8.68 18.98 26.44
CA PRO A 187 9.08 20.38 26.22
C PRO A 187 10.54 20.67 26.64
N ASP A 188 11.13 19.84 27.49
CA ASP A 188 12.51 19.99 27.97
C ASP A 188 13.54 19.22 27.11
N ALA A 189 13.08 18.38 26.17
CA ALA A 189 13.96 17.68 25.26
C ALA A 189 14.73 18.65 24.37
N GLN A 190 15.98 18.34 24.08
CA GLN A 190 16.85 19.13 23.20
C GLN A 190 17.11 18.40 21.88
N THR A 191 17.20 17.08 21.96
CA THR A 191 17.54 16.22 20.81
C THR A 191 16.45 15.21 20.55
N VAL A 192 15.91 15.22 19.30
CA VAL A 192 14.98 14.21 18.80
C VAL A 192 15.72 13.26 17.88
N GLY A 193 15.74 11.98 18.25
CA GLY A 193 16.25 10.90 17.39
C GLY A 193 15.21 10.47 16.38
N LEU A 194 15.55 10.45 15.10
CA LEU A 194 14.68 10.00 14.02
C LEU A 194 15.09 8.59 13.62
N LEU A 195 14.39 7.57 14.13
CA LEU A 195 14.70 6.15 13.91
C LEU A 195 13.81 5.60 12.80
N TYR A 196 14.41 5.14 11.69
CA TYR A 196 13.66 4.68 10.53
C TYR A 196 14.44 3.73 9.64
N CYS A 197 13.72 2.95 8.81
CA CYS A 197 14.30 2.10 7.78
C CYS A 197 14.66 2.92 6.54
N SER A 198 15.95 3.00 6.21
CA SER A 198 16.43 3.75 5.05
C SER A 198 16.06 3.10 3.70
N ALA A 199 15.68 1.84 3.71
CA ALA A 199 15.21 1.14 2.52
C ALA A 199 13.76 1.50 2.15
N GLU A 200 12.98 2.09 3.08
CA GLU A 200 11.58 2.46 2.86
C GLU A 200 11.43 3.92 2.46
N PRO A 201 10.99 4.23 1.21
CA PRO A 201 10.82 5.61 0.73
C PRO A 201 9.79 6.42 1.54
N ASN A 202 8.70 5.77 1.99
CA ASN A 202 7.68 6.35 2.87
C ASN A 202 8.27 6.84 4.18
N SER A 203 9.16 6.08 4.79
CA SER A 203 9.81 6.44 6.06
C SER A 203 10.79 7.61 5.88
N ALA A 204 11.59 7.59 4.80
CA ALA A 204 12.51 8.67 4.47
C ALA A 204 11.78 10.00 4.18
N TYR A 205 10.63 9.95 3.49
CA TYR A 205 9.78 11.11 3.25
C TYR A 205 9.28 11.74 4.55
N GLN A 206 8.70 10.93 5.43
CA GLN A 206 8.15 11.39 6.71
C GLN A 206 9.24 11.98 7.61
N VAL A 207 10.37 11.30 7.73
CA VAL A 207 11.52 11.75 8.54
C VAL A 207 12.05 13.10 8.03
N THR A 208 12.21 13.26 6.72
CA THR A 208 12.68 14.53 6.13
C THR A 208 11.70 15.65 6.42
N THR A 209 10.40 15.37 6.33
CA THR A 209 9.34 16.37 6.54
C THR A 209 9.23 16.76 8.01
N ILE A 210 9.15 15.80 8.93
CA ILE A 210 9.00 16.09 10.37
C ILE A 210 10.25 16.74 10.95
N GLN A 211 11.43 16.40 10.43
CA GLN A 211 12.67 17.06 10.82
C GLN A 211 12.58 18.57 10.63
N GLY A 212 12.04 19.03 9.49
CA GLY A 212 11.86 20.45 9.23
C GLY A 212 10.98 21.13 10.29
N TYR A 213 9.85 20.51 10.65
CA TYR A 213 8.97 21.04 11.70
C TYR A 213 9.63 21.06 13.08
N LEU A 214 10.36 20.01 13.45
CA LEU A 214 11.04 19.93 14.74
C LEU A 214 12.18 20.94 14.84
N GLU A 215 12.96 21.14 13.79
CA GLU A 215 14.04 22.13 13.74
C GLU A 215 13.49 23.58 13.81
N GLU A 216 12.35 23.85 13.16
CA GLU A 216 11.64 25.14 13.30
C GLU A 216 11.14 25.39 14.74
N MET A 217 10.80 24.33 15.48
CA MET A 217 10.43 24.39 16.91
C MET A 217 11.64 24.51 17.83
N GLY A 218 12.89 24.40 17.30
CA GLY A 218 14.13 24.60 18.04
C GLY A 218 14.80 23.32 18.52
N TYR A 219 14.31 22.14 18.14
CA TYR A 219 14.97 20.86 18.43
C TYR A 219 16.19 20.63 17.56
N THR A 220 17.16 19.89 18.09
CA THR A 220 18.23 19.28 17.29
C THR A 220 17.77 17.89 16.86
N CYS A 221 17.73 17.62 15.55
CA CYS A 221 17.36 16.32 15.02
C CYS A 221 18.60 15.49 14.69
N ALA A 222 18.58 14.21 15.07
CA ALA A 222 19.63 13.25 14.72
C ALA A 222 19.02 12.03 14.01
N SER A 223 19.44 11.74 12.79
CA SER A 223 18.95 10.60 12.00
C SER A 223 19.64 9.31 12.42
N TYR A 224 18.84 8.28 12.71
CA TYR A 224 19.25 6.93 13.02
C TYR A 224 18.61 5.96 12.04
N ALA A 225 19.24 5.81 10.88
CA ALA A 225 18.74 4.99 9.80
C ALA A 225 19.27 3.55 9.95
N PHE A 226 18.37 2.59 10.07
CA PHE A 226 18.68 1.17 9.93
C PHE A 226 18.33 0.70 8.51
N ASN A 227 18.92 -0.39 8.08
CA ASN A 227 18.73 -0.90 6.73
C ASN A 227 17.73 -2.06 6.67
N ASP A 228 17.76 -2.89 7.70
CA ASP A 228 16.85 -4.02 7.89
C ASP A 228 16.71 -4.37 9.39
N ALA A 229 15.93 -5.40 9.70
CA ALA A 229 15.70 -5.83 11.08
C ALA A 229 16.97 -6.32 11.82
N ASN A 230 18.07 -6.65 11.11
CA ASN A 230 19.27 -7.18 11.76
C ASN A 230 20.11 -6.08 12.40
N ASP A 231 20.18 -4.90 11.81
CA ASP A 231 20.92 -3.79 12.39
C ASP A 231 20.07 -2.88 13.30
N LEU A 232 18.73 -3.02 13.24
CA LEU A 232 17.77 -2.28 14.05
C LEU A 232 18.13 -2.21 15.55
N PRO A 233 18.49 -3.30 16.27
CA PRO A 233 18.81 -3.21 17.70
C PRO A 233 19.99 -2.29 18.00
N SER A 234 21.04 -2.34 17.17
CA SER A 234 22.25 -1.54 17.36
C SER A 234 22.02 -0.06 17.02
N VAL A 235 21.19 0.20 16.02
CA VAL A 235 20.82 1.57 15.63
C VAL A 235 19.87 2.18 16.66
N ALA A 236 18.89 1.41 17.17
CA ALA A 236 18.02 1.83 18.25
C ALA A 236 18.81 2.16 19.53
N GLN A 237 19.83 1.37 19.89
CA GLN A 237 20.71 1.69 21.01
C GLN A 237 21.47 3.00 20.77
N SER A 238 21.98 3.21 19.57
CA SER A 238 22.66 4.48 19.22
C SER A 238 21.70 5.68 19.30
N ALA A 239 20.44 5.49 18.92
CA ALA A 239 19.41 6.50 19.07
C ALA A 239 19.15 6.83 20.54
N CYS A 240 19.08 5.82 21.42
CA CYS A 240 18.94 6.02 22.86
C CYS A 240 20.12 6.78 23.46
N ASP A 241 21.35 6.47 23.02
CA ASP A 241 22.55 7.09 23.57
C ASP A 241 22.69 8.58 23.18
N GLY A 242 22.02 9.01 22.12
CA GLY A 242 22.16 10.35 21.55
C GLY A 242 20.90 11.22 21.54
N SER A 243 19.79 10.76 22.12
CA SER A 243 18.51 11.48 22.02
C SER A 243 17.76 11.51 23.34
N ASP A 244 17.01 12.59 23.56
CA ASP A 244 16.12 12.75 24.72
C ASP A 244 14.76 12.09 24.47
N VAL A 245 14.32 12.06 23.20
CA VAL A 245 13.11 11.41 22.72
C VAL A 245 13.36 10.87 21.31
N ILE A 246 12.76 9.75 20.96
CA ILE A 246 12.85 9.15 19.64
C ILE A 246 11.50 9.29 18.93
N TYR A 247 11.53 9.67 17.65
CA TYR A 247 10.41 9.59 16.74
C TYR A 247 10.62 8.42 15.76
N ILE A 248 9.59 7.61 15.59
CA ILE A 248 9.54 6.53 14.58
C ILE A 248 8.34 6.83 13.67
N PRO A 249 8.54 7.05 12.35
CA PRO A 249 7.45 7.29 11.40
C PRO A 249 6.55 6.06 11.22
N THR A 250 5.57 6.12 10.31
CA THR A 250 4.92 4.92 9.79
C THR A 250 5.92 4.11 8.97
N ASP A 251 6.61 3.19 9.63
CA ASP A 251 7.71 2.39 9.11
C ASP A 251 7.37 0.91 9.25
N ASN A 252 7.22 0.22 8.13
CA ASN A 252 6.76 -1.16 8.15
C ASN A 252 7.74 -2.11 8.84
N THR A 253 9.05 -1.89 8.63
CA THR A 253 10.07 -2.73 9.28
C THR A 253 10.10 -2.49 10.78
N ALA A 254 9.96 -1.24 11.25
CA ALA A 254 9.84 -0.93 12.67
C ALA A 254 8.54 -1.52 13.26
N ALA A 255 7.40 -1.39 12.57
CA ALA A 255 6.11 -1.92 12.99
C ALA A 255 6.12 -3.45 13.17
N ALA A 256 6.79 -4.17 12.27
CA ALA A 256 6.98 -5.62 12.38
C ALA A 256 7.99 -6.05 13.46
N ASN A 257 8.75 -5.10 14.05
CA ASN A 257 9.83 -5.38 15.00
C ASN A 257 9.73 -4.55 16.30
N THR A 258 8.53 -4.15 16.69
CA THR A 258 8.31 -3.28 17.86
C THR A 258 8.83 -3.86 19.17
N GLU A 259 8.76 -5.19 19.35
CA GLU A 259 9.31 -5.87 20.53
C GLU A 259 10.85 -5.71 20.60
N VAL A 260 11.52 -5.77 19.47
CA VAL A 260 12.99 -5.56 19.39
C VAL A 260 13.33 -4.14 19.81
N ILE A 261 12.57 -3.15 19.35
CA ILE A 261 12.75 -1.74 19.72
C ILE A 261 12.46 -1.53 21.21
N ALA A 262 11.34 -2.06 21.72
CA ALA A 262 10.95 -1.94 23.11
C ALA A 262 12.02 -2.50 24.08
N ASN A 263 12.63 -3.63 23.73
CA ASN A 263 13.71 -4.26 24.50
C ASN A 263 14.98 -3.39 24.58
N VAL A 264 15.10 -2.35 23.75
CA VAL A 264 16.20 -1.37 23.80
C VAL A 264 15.75 -0.08 24.47
N VAL A 265 14.68 0.55 24.00
CA VAL A 265 14.28 1.91 24.41
C VAL A 265 13.74 1.95 25.85
N ILE A 266 12.98 0.94 26.28
CA ILE A 266 12.41 0.90 27.63
C ILE A 266 13.50 0.78 28.70
N PRO A 267 14.45 -0.18 28.63
CA PRO A 267 15.56 -0.22 29.60
C PRO A 267 16.47 1.00 29.55
N ALA A 268 16.63 1.63 28.38
CA ALA A 268 17.41 2.86 28.23
C ALA A 268 16.71 4.08 28.85
N GLY A 269 15.41 3.99 29.12
CA GLY A 269 14.63 5.10 29.69
C GLY A 269 14.30 6.21 28.68
N VAL A 270 14.37 5.93 27.36
CA VAL A 270 14.15 6.91 26.29
C VAL A 270 12.75 6.70 25.71
N PRO A 271 11.87 7.74 25.77
CA PRO A 271 10.52 7.63 25.24
C PRO A 271 10.51 7.65 23.71
N VAL A 272 9.54 6.92 23.14
CA VAL A 272 9.28 6.90 21.71
C VAL A 272 7.91 7.52 21.43
N VAL A 273 7.86 8.51 20.52
CA VAL A 273 6.63 8.99 19.88
C VAL A 273 6.53 8.32 18.52
N ALA A 274 5.43 7.63 18.28
CA ALA A 274 5.25 6.80 17.11
C ALA A 274 4.38 7.48 16.04
N GLY A 275 4.64 7.20 14.78
CA GLY A 275 3.86 7.68 13.63
C GLY A 275 2.50 7.00 13.50
N GLU A 276 2.32 5.80 14.10
CA GLU A 276 1.07 5.05 14.04
C GLU A 276 0.85 4.19 15.31
N SER A 277 -0.38 3.68 15.45
CA SER A 277 -0.84 3.02 16.67
C SER A 277 -0.20 1.67 16.97
N GLY A 278 0.16 0.86 15.98
CA GLY A 278 0.81 -0.44 16.17
C GLY A 278 2.22 -0.29 16.72
N ILE A 279 3.01 0.65 16.18
CA ILE A 279 4.33 0.99 16.72
C ILE A 279 4.20 1.53 18.16
N CYS A 280 3.21 2.40 18.39
CA CYS A 280 2.94 2.93 19.73
C CYS A 280 2.55 1.81 20.70
N SER A 281 1.70 0.89 20.29
CA SER A 281 1.29 -0.28 21.08
C SER A 281 2.49 -1.13 21.50
N GLY A 282 3.43 -1.35 20.59
CA GLY A 282 4.59 -2.20 20.86
C GLY A 282 5.71 -1.50 21.63
N CYS A 283 6.10 -0.29 21.25
CA CYS A 283 7.30 0.36 21.83
C CYS A 283 7.14 1.86 22.12
N GLY A 284 6.07 2.52 21.69
CA GLY A 284 5.85 3.95 21.87
C GLY A 284 5.17 4.30 23.20
N VAL A 285 5.23 5.58 23.57
CA VAL A 285 4.45 6.15 24.69
C VAL A 285 3.22 6.90 24.21
N ALA A 286 3.29 7.50 23.02
CA ALA A 286 2.18 8.24 22.41
C ALA A 286 2.27 8.22 20.88
N THR A 287 1.12 8.47 20.26
CA THR A 287 0.98 8.62 18.80
C THR A 287 -0.19 9.54 18.45
N LEU A 288 -0.12 10.16 17.30
CA LEU A 288 -1.26 10.73 16.59
C LEU A 288 -1.47 9.85 15.34
N SER A 289 -2.43 8.94 15.42
CA SER A 289 -2.62 7.88 14.43
C SER A 289 -3.97 7.98 13.75
N ILE A 290 -4.01 7.61 12.48
CA ILE A 290 -5.24 7.32 11.75
C ILE A 290 -5.73 5.91 12.08
N SER A 291 -6.99 5.61 11.70
CA SER A 291 -7.53 4.25 11.69
C SER A 291 -7.17 3.54 10.39
N TYR A 292 -6.31 2.53 10.45
CA TYR A 292 -5.95 1.72 9.28
C TYR A 292 -7.10 0.83 8.81
N TYR A 293 -7.97 0.41 9.72
CA TYR A 293 -9.19 -0.30 9.35
C TYR A 293 -10.10 0.59 8.48
N ASP A 294 -10.37 1.83 8.91
CA ASP A 294 -11.23 2.74 8.17
C ASP A 294 -10.58 3.16 6.83
N LEU A 295 -9.25 3.30 6.80
CA LEU A 295 -8.50 3.55 5.58
C LEU A 295 -8.69 2.40 4.57
N GLY A 296 -8.54 1.17 5.03
CA GLY A 296 -8.79 -0.02 4.22
C GLY A 296 -10.24 -0.12 3.77
N TYR A 297 -11.19 0.19 4.66
CA TYR A 297 -12.62 0.20 4.34
C TYR A 297 -12.94 1.19 3.23
N THR A 298 -12.43 2.42 3.32
CA THR A 298 -12.53 3.43 2.24
C THR A 298 -11.94 2.92 0.93
N THR A 299 -10.78 2.24 0.97
CA THR A 299 -10.19 1.63 -0.23
C THR A 299 -11.10 0.56 -0.82
N GLY A 300 -11.80 -0.21 0.03
CA GLY A 300 -12.80 -1.20 -0.40
C GLY A 300 -14.04 -0.57 -1.05
N GLU A 301 -14.49 0.58 -0.54
CA GLU A 301 -15.57 1.36 -1.18
C GLU A 301 -15.16 1.86 -2.58
N MET A 302 -13.92 2.34 -2.73
CA MET A 302 -13.35 2.71 -4.02
C MET A 302 -13.28 1.50 -4.97
N ALA A 303 -12.85 0.34 -4.48
CA ALA A 303 -12.80 -0.90 -5.25
C ALA A 303 -14.19 -1.31 -5.74
N ALA A 304 -15.20 -1.20 -4.89
CA ALA A 304 -16.57 -1.54 -5.25
C ALA A 304 -17.12 -0.66 -6.39
N GLN A 305 -16.81 0.64 -6.39
CA GLN A 305 -17.21 1.55 -7.48
C GLN A 305 -16.55 1.15 -8.81
N ILE A 306 -15.27 0.75 -8.78
CA ILE A 306 -14.53 0.31 -9.95
C ILE A 306 -15.10 -1.01 -10.47
N LEU A 307 -15.28 -2.01 -9.61
CA LEU A 307 -15.77 -3.33 -9.96
C LEU A 307 -17.21 -3.29 -10.53
N LYS A 308 -18.04 -2.35 -10.06
CA LYS A 308 -19.37 -2.10 -10.62
C LYS A 308 -19.36 -1.30 -11.94
N GLY A 309 -18.21 -0.73 -12.32
CA GLY A 309 -18.11 0.17 -13.47
C GLY A 309 -18.77 1.54 -13.22
N GLU A 310 -18.92 1.95 -11.97
CA GLU A 310 -19.53 3.21 -11.56
C GLU A 310 -18.50 4.35 -11.51
N ALA A 311 -17.19 4.03 -11.44
CA ALA A 311 -16.11 4.99 -11.42
C ALA A 311 -14.98 4.61 -12.38
N ASP A 312 -14.32 5.64 -12.93
CA ASP A 312 -13.11 5.51 -13.75
C ASP A 312 -11.89 5.79 -12.86
N ILE A 313 -11.10 4.76 -12.58
CA ILE A 313 -9.92 4.84 -11.73
C ILE A 313 -8.93 5.91 -12.18
N SER A 314 -8.86 6.18 -13.50
CA SER A 314 -7.92 7.17 -14.06
C SER A 314 -8.22 8.61 -13.61
N THR A 315 -9.43 8.86 -13.10
CA THR A 315 -9.87 10.18 -12.61
C THR A 315 -10.13 10.18 -11.10
N MET A 316 -10.01 9.03 -10.43
CA MET A 316 -10.20 8.95 -8.98
C MET A 316 -9.03 9.64 -8.27
N ALA A 317 -9.36 10.56 -7.37
CA ALA A 317 -8.37 11.16 -6.47
C ALA A 317 -7.93 10.14 -5.42
N VAL A 318 -6.69 10.28 -4.94
CA VAL A 318 -6.24 9.61 -3.72
C VAL A 318 -6.98 10.21 -2.54
N GLU A 319 -7.59 9.36 -1.72
CA GLU A 319 -8.31 9.76 -0.52
C GLU A 319 -7.41 9.68 0.72
N TYR A 320 -7.72 10.49 1.74
CA TYR A 320 -6.98 10.55 3.00
C TYR A 320 -7.89 10.14 4.14
N ALA A 321 -7.30 9.58 5.19
CA ALA A 321 -8.04 9.31 6.42
C ALA A 321 -8.66 10.61 6.95
N PRO A 322 -9.95 10.61 7.35
CA PRO A 322 -10.66 11.83 7.71
C PRO A 322 -10.16 12.46 9.02
N GLU A 323 -9.71 11.63 9.97
CA GLU A 323 -9.31 12.08 11.31
C GLU A 323 -8.12 11.28 11.83
N ALA A 324 -7.29 11.94 12.65
CA ALA A 324 -6.23 11.30 13.43
C ALA A 324 -6.53 11.46 14.92
N THR A 325 -6.32 10.39 15.68
CA THR A 325 -6.61 10.32 17.11
C THR A 325 -5.32 10.35 17.92
N LYS A 326 -5.28 11.18 18.97
CA LYS A 326 -4.20 11.16 19.95
C LYS A 326 -4.35 9.96 20.86
N MET A 327 -3.36 9.07 20.89
CA MET A 327 -3.39 7.85 21.68
C MET A 327 -2.11 7.70 22.50
N TYR A 328 -2.17 6.91 23.59
CA TYR A 328 -1.01 6.60 24.43
C TYR A 328 -0.98 5.14 24.86
N ASN A 329 0.21 4.62 25.09
CA ASN A 329 0.43 3.29 25.67
C ASN A 329 0.63 3.40 27.18
N ALA A 330 -0.37 2.94 27.94
CA ALA A 330 -0.38 3.04 29.40
C ALA A 330 0.78 2.26 30.07
N ALA A 331 1.12 1.09 29.53
CA ALA A 331 2.17 0.23 30.07
C ALA A 331 3.56 0.85 29.87
N ASN A 332 3.84 1.37 28.68
CA ASN A 332 5.12 2.01 28.38
C ASN A 332 5.27 3.35 29.12
N CYS A 333 4.19 4.14 29.23
CA CYS A 333 4.17 5.34 30.06
C CYS A 333 4.51 4.99 31.52
N GLN A 334 3.89 3.95 32.09
CA GLN A 334 4.18 3.51 33.46
C GLN A 334 5.65 3.04 33.62
N ALA A 335 6.16 2.27 32.67
CA ALA A 335 7.53 1.76 32.69
C ALA A 335 8.58 2.88 32.68
N LEU A 336 8.29 3.98 31.95
CA LEU A 336 9.17 5.14 31.81
C LEU A 336 8.87 6.25 32.82
N GLY A 337 7.89 6.05 33.73
CA GLY A 337 7.50 7.07 34.71
C GLY A 337 6.85 8.31 34.11
N ILE A 338 6.25 8.18 32.91
CA ILE A 338 5.56 9.24 32.20
C ILE A 338 4.09 9.25 32.63
N THR A 339 3.57 10.41 32.99
CA THR A 339 2.14 10.57 33.26
C THR A 339 1.39 10.54 31.93
N PRO A 340 0.35 9.70 31.78
CA PRO A 340 -0.47 9.70 30.57
C PRO A 340 -1.02 11.10 30.29
N PRO A 341 -0.93 11.60 29.04
CA PRO A 341 -1.38 12.93 28.70
C PRO A 341 -2.90 13.03 28.75
N GLU A 342 -3.41 14.20 29.20
CA GLU A 342 -4.85 14.46 29.26
C GLU A 342 -5.41 14.60 27.83
N GLY A 343 -6.58 14.01 27.57
CA GLY A 343 -7.24 14.07 26.26
C GLY A 343 -6.71 13.08 25.24
N TYR A 344 -5.82 12.15 25.63
CA TYR A 344 -5.37 11.05 24.78
C TYR A 344 -6.15 9.76 25.10
N GLU A 345 -6.41 8.95 24.10
CA GLU A 345 -7.06 7.65 24.26
C GLU A 345 -6.03 6.56 24.58
N ALA A 346 -6.36 5.67 25.52
CA ALA A 346 -5.47 4.55 25.81
C ALA A 346 -5.52 3.51 24.67
N ILE A 347 -4.36 3.07 24.20
CA ILE A 347 -4.24 1.90 23.36
C ILE A 347 -4.43 0.68 24.29
N GLY A 348 -5.49 -0.10 24.00
CA GLY A 348 -6.00 -1.16 24.86
C GLY A 348 -5.39 -2.51 24.60
#